data_ef5f0fdbcc33364123e3d9a9fec1242b
#
_entry.id   ef5f0fdbcc33364123e3d9a9fec1242b
#
_cell.length_a   1.000
_cell.length_b   1.000
_cell.length_c   1.000
_cell.angle_alpha   90.00
_cell.angle_beta   90.00
_cell.angle_gamma   90.00
#
_symmetry.space_group_name_H-M   'P 1'
#
loop_
_entity.id
_entity.type
_entity.pdbx_description
1 polymer ?
#
loop_
_entity_poly.entity_id
_entity_poly.type
_entity_poly.pdbx_seq_one_letter_code
_entity_poly.pdbx_strand_id
1 'polypeptide(L)'
;LWRRSAYLTLRLPARRAAVAAGLVVALAYAVLSGFAIPAQRTLYMLAVVAIAIWRGRQSAATTVLAWALFWVVLLDPWAVMAPGFWLSFGAIGLIMLITVGRIGRVHWLTDWLRVQWAITLGLIPLLLVFFQQIPMLSPFANAIAIPLISLVVVPLTLLAVIPLFDFILPLAHEVLSFVMTILHALSDFPQAVWQQHTPPLWTILAAICGILWMLLPGSLAGGFFAGFPARWLGVVALLPVFWVLPAQPKSGELWLTILDAGQGLAVVARTAHHTVLFDTGPGFGDTDSGSRIVVPFLRGEGIRKLDAMVVSHADTDHSGG
;
A
#
# COMPACT_ATOMS: atom_id res chain seq x y z
N LEU A 1 0.10 13.95 -31.62
CA LEU A 1 -0.12 15.25 -32.25
C LEU A 1 1.16 16.10 -32.30
N TRP A 2 1.88 16.33 -31.17
CA TRP A 2 3.08 17.17 -31.10
C TRP A 2 4.17 16.77 -32.12
N ARG A 3 4.45 15.46 -32.26
CA ARG A 3 5.45 14.91 -33.19
C ARG A 3 5.12 15.13 -34.66
N ARG A 4 3.89 15.46 -35.01
CA ARG A 4 3.46 15.69 -36.40
C ARG A 4 3.74 17.13 -36.88
N SER A 5 4.07 18.06 -35.97
CA SER A 5 4.40 19.44 -36.30
C SER A 5 5.91 19.69 -36.14
N ALA A 6 6.60 19.95 -37.23
CA ALA A 6 8.03 20.31 -37.23
C ALA A 6 8.26 21.58 -36.39
N TYR A 7 7.39 22.57 -36.51
CA TYR A 7 7.47 23.83 -35.77
C TYR A 7 7.43 23.63 -34.24
N LEU A 8 6.53 22.79 -33.73
CA LEU A 8 6.40 22.49 -32.31
C LEU A 8 7.60 21.70 -31.79
N THR A 9 8.08 20.71 -32.56
CA THR A 9 9.22 19.88 -32.16
C THR A 9 10.54 20.63 -32.16
N LEU A 10 10.69 21.63 -33.02
CA LEU A 10 11.87 22.52 -33.04
C LEU A 10 11.91 23.46 -31.83
N ARG A 11 10.75 23.93 -31.37
CA ARG A 11 10.66 24.79 -30.16
C ARG A 11 10.82 24.01 -28.86
N LEU A 12 10.18 22.84 -28.75
CA LEU A 12 10.24 21.99 -27.56
C LEU A 12 10.25 20.52 -27.97
N PRO A 13 11.28 19.74 -27.59
CA PRO A 13 11.31 18.31 -27.85
C PRO A 13 10.05 17.61 -27.34
N ALA A 14 9.47 16.71 -28.14
CA ALA A 14 8.21 16.04 -27.82
C ALA A 14 8.22 15.35 -26.43
N ARG A 15 9.39 14.86 -26.00
CA ARG A 15 9.56 14.26 -24.67
C ARG A 15 9.34 15.28 -23.55
N ARG A 16 9.88 16.50 -23.68
CA ARG A 16 9.70 17.58 -22.70
C ARG A 16 8.27 18.09 -22.69
N ALA A 17 7.65 18.22 -23.87
CA ALA A 17 6.26 18.62 -23.99
C ALA A 17 5.32 17.59 -23.31
N ALA A 18 5.55 16.31 -23.52
CA ALA A 18 4.77 15.25 -22.90
C ALA A 18 4.90 15.25 -21.35
N VAL A 19 6.11 15.48 -20.86
CA VAL A 19 6.38 15.56 -19.41
C VAL A 19 5.69 16.78 -18.79
N ALA A 20 5.77 17.96 -19.45
CA ALA A 20 5.09 19.16 -18.98
C ALA A 20 3.57 18.98 -18.96
N ALA A 21 2.99 18.45 -20.04
CA ALA A 21 1.57 18.16 -20.12
C ALA A 21 1.13 17.15 -19.03
N GLY A 22 1.90 16.08 -18.81
CA GLY A 22 1.62 15.10 -17.78
C GLY A 22 1.65 15.71 -16.36
N LEU A 23 2.59 16.61 -16.10
CA LEU A 23 2.68 17.30 -14.81
C LEU A 23 1.50 18.27 -14.59
N VAL A 24 1.08 19.00 -15.64
CA VAL A 24 -0.10 19.87 -15.58
C VAL A 24 -1.37 19.07 -15.30
N VAL A 25 -1.56 17.93 -15.99
CA VAL A 25 -2.72 17.05 -15.75
C VAL A 25 -2.69 16.47 -14.34
N ALA A 26 -1.52 16.04 -13.86
CA ALA A 26 -1.38 15.51 -12.50
C ALA A 26 -1.65 16.58 -11.43
N LEU A 27 -1.21 17.83 -11.67
CA LEU A 27 -1.51 18.95 -10.79
C LEU A 27 -3.00 19.27 -10.78
N ALA A 28 -3.64 19.33 -11.96
CA ALA A 28 -5.08 19.55 -12.08
C ALA A 28 -5.86 18.44 -11.34
N TYR A 29 -5.47 17.18 -11.50
CA TYR A 29 -6.07 16.07 -10.76
C TYR A 29 -5.88 16.22 -9.25
N ALA A 30 -4.68 16.57 -8.79
CA ALA A 30 -4.41 16.77 -7.36
C ALA A 30 -5.28 17.91 -6.78
N VAL A 31 -5.47 19.01 -7.51
CA VAL A 31 -6.36 20.12 -7.11
C VAL A 31 -7.81 19.64 -7.06
N LEU A 32 -8.31 18.97 -8.10
CA LEU A 32 -9.68 18.46 -8.15
C LEU A 32 -9.98 17.42 -7.06
N SER A 33 -8.99 16.64 -6.65
CA SER A 33 -9.10 15.67 -5.56
C SER A 33 -8.96 16.29 -4.15
N GLY A 34 -8.94 17.62 -4.04
CA GLY A 34 -8.79 18.33 -2.77
C GLY A 34 -7.39 18.17 -2.14
N PHE A 35 -6.34 17.95 -2.95
CA PHE A 35 -4.98 17.71 -2.48
C PHE A 35 -4.87 16.55 -1.47
N ALA A 36 -5.64 15.49 -1.67
CA ALA A 36 -5.54 14.30 -0.83
C ALA A 36 -4.09 13.78 -0.77
N ILE A 37 -3.65 13.29 0.40
CA ILE A 37 -2.27 12.84 0.66
C ILE A 37 -1.72 11.88 -0.42
N PRO A 38 -2.48 10.88 -0.92
CA PRO A 38 -2.00 10.01 -2.01
C PRO A 38 -1.75 10.75 -3.32
N ALA A 39 -2.58 11.76 -3.65
CA ALA A 39 -2.44 12.56 -4.86
C ALA A 39 -1.20 13.49 -4.77
N GLN A 40 -0.98 14.12 -3.61
CA GLN A 40 0.22 14.93 -3.36
C GLN A 40 1.50 14.11 -3.56
N ARG A 41 1.59 12.93 -2.96
CA ARG A 41 2.77 12.05 -3.09
C ARG A 41 3.03 11.68 -4.54
N THR A 42 1.99 11.31 -5.28
CA THR A 42 2.10 10.99 -6.71
C THR A 42 2.59 12.20 -7.51
N LEU A 43 2.08 13.40 -7.22
CA LEU A 43 2.50 14.63 -7.86
C LEU A 43 3.99 14.93 -7.60
N TYR A 44 4.46 14.80 -6.35
CA TYR A 44 5.86 15.03 -6.00
C TYR A 44 6.79 14.03 -6.69
N MET A 45 6.44 12.74 -6.70
CA MET A 45 7.20 11.72 -7.41
C MET A 45 7.28 12.03 -8.92
N LEU A 46 6.15 12.38 -9.52
CA LEU A 46 6.09 12.74 -10.93
C LEU A 46 6.89 14.00 -11.24
N ALA A 47 6.88 15.02 -10.36
CA ALA A 47 7.67 16.23 -10.51
C ALA A 47 9.18 15.94 -10.52
N VAL A 48 9.65 15.05 -9.63
CA VAL A 48 11.07 14.64 -9.59
C VAL A 48 11.46 13.93 -10.88
N VAL A 49 10.62 13.00 -11.36
CA VAL A 49 10.82 12.33 -12.66
C VAL A 49 10.84 13.33 -13.80
N ALA A 50 9.90 14.27 -13.79
CA ALA A 50 9.80 15.34 -14.78
C ALA A 50 11.07 16.18 -14.83
N ILE A 51 11.57 16.62 -13.68
CA ILE A 51 12.83 17.40 -13.57
C ILE A 51 14.03 16.60 -14.10
N ALA A 52 14.13 15.32 -13.75
CA ALA A 52 15.21 14.45 -14.23
C ALA A 52 15.20 14.34 -15.76
N ILE A 53 14.03 14.13 -16.35
CA ILE A 53 13.84 14.05 -17.79
C ILE A 53 14.15 15.41 -18.46
N TRP A 54 13.71 16.52 -17.85
CA TRP A 54 13.92 17.87 -18.37
C TRP A 54 15.41 18.24 -18.44
N ARG A 55 16.15 17.86 -17.40
CA ARG A 55 17.61 18.09 -17.34
C ARG A 55 18.41 17.20 -18.27
N GLY A 56 17.77 16.26 -18.98
CA GLY A 56 18.44 15.36 -19.92
C GLY A 56 19.41 14.38 -19.26
N ARG A 57 19.42 14.29 -17.92
CA ARG A 57 20.26 13.35 -17.19
C ARG A 57 19.64 11.95 -17.27
N GLN A 58 20.43 10.99 -17.73
CA GLN A 58 20.12 9.57 -17.58
C GLN A 58 20.44 9.14 -16.13
N SER A 59 19.64 9.65 -15.19
CA SER A 59 19.78 9.23 -13.80
C SER A 59 19.25 7.81 -13.65
N ALA A 60 19.95 7.00 -12.87
CA ALA A 60 19.44 5.67 -12.52
C ALA A 60 18.06 5.80 -11.85
N ALA A 61 17.17 4.87 -12.12
CA ALA A 61 15.80 4.88 -11.55
C ALA A 61 15.83 4.96 -10.01
N THR A 62 16.81 4.31 -9.38
CA THR A 62 17.04 4.37 -7.92
C THR A 62 17.38 5.77 -7.44
N THR A 63 18.18 6.54 -8.20
CA THR A 63 18.50 7.94 -7.86
C THR A 63 17.25 8.82 -7.94
N VAL A 64 16.40 8.61 -8.95
CA VAL A 64 15.12 9.33 -9.08
C VAL A 64 14.20 9.02 -7.92
N LEU A 65 14.10 7.74 -7.55
CA LEU A 65 13.29 7.31 -6.39
C LEU A 65 13.82 7.91 -5.08
N ALA A 66 15.14 7.93 -4.88
CA ALA A 66 15.77 8.53 -3.70
C ALA A 66 15.48 10.05 -3.60
N TRP A 67 15.55 10.77 -4.71
CA TRP A 67 15.17 12.19 -4.76
C TRP A 67 13.68 12.40 -4.49
N ALA A 68 12.82 11.54 -5.03
CA ALA A 68 11.38 11.60 -4.75
C ALA A 68 11.10 11.39 -3.26
N LEU A 69 11.73 10.38 -2.65
CA LEU A 69 11.63 10.11 -1.22
C LEU A 69 12.14 11.31 -0.39
N PHE A 70 13.30 11.85 -0.73
CA PHE A 70 13.87 13.03 -0.06
C PHE A 70 12.90 14.22 -0.08
N TRP A 71 12.35 14.55 -1.26
CA TRP A 71 11.44 15.69 -1.38
C TRP A 71 10.11 15.46 -0.67
N VAL A 72 9.56 14.26 -0.71
CA VAL A 72 8.31 13.95 0.03
C VAL A 72 8.53 14.10 1.52
N VAL A 73 9.62 13.56 2.09
CA VAL A 73 9.92 13.68 3.53
C VAL A 73 10.27 15.11 3.93
N LEU A 74 10.92 15.86 3.04
CA LEU A 74 11.24 17.28 3.31
C LEU A 74 9.99 18.15 3.37
N LEU A 75 9.01 17.90 2.49
CA LEU A 75 7.76 18.67 2.41
C LEU A 75 6.74 18.21 3.44
N ASP A 76 6.72 16.93 3.75
CA ASP A 76 5.86 16.32 4.78
C ASP A 76 6.66 15.34 5.63
N PRO A 77 7.31 15.80 6.71
CA PRO A 77 8.07 14.93 7.60
C PRO A 77 7.22 13.84 8.26
N TRP A 78 5.92 14.06 8.42
CA TRP A 78 5.00 13.10 9.03
C TRP A 78 4.56 11.99 8.06
N ALA A 79 4.87 12.13 6.76
CA ALA A 79 4.54 11.12 5.76
C ALA A 79 5.06 9.72 6.13
N VAL A 80 6.20 9.63 6.82
CA VAL A 80 6.81 8.36 7.25
C VAL A 80 5.97 7.59 8.28
N MET A 81 5.05 8.26 8.97
CA MET A 81 4.13 7.62 9.91
C MET A 81 2.91 7.02 9.20
N ALA A 82 2.65 7.42 7.96
CA ALA A 82 1.51 6.92 7.20
C ALA A 82 1.85 5.59 6.51
N PRO A 83 1.08 4.50 6.73
CA PRO A 83 1.28 3.22 6.05
C PRO A 83 1.36 3.35 4.52
N GLY A 84 0.53 4.21 3.96
CA GLY A 84 0.50 4.47 2.52
C GLY A 84 1.80 5.03 1.94
N PHE A 85 2.66 5.69 2.74
CA PHE A 85 4.00 6.11 2.32
C PHE A 85 4.87 4.89 2.00
N TRP A 86 4.99 3.98 2.94
CA TRP A 86 5.80 2.76 2.79
C TRP A 86 5.27 1.85 1.69
N LEU A 87 3.95 1.69 1.58
CA LEU A 87 3.33 0.89 0.53
C LEU A 87 3.57 1.48 -0.87
N SER A 88 3.47 2.82 -1.02
CA SER A 88 3.70 3.48 -2.31
C SER A 88 5.16 3.39 -2.75
N PHE A 89 6.10 3.76 -1.88
CA PHE A 89 7.52 3.68 -2.21
C PHE A 89 7.99 2.23 -2.35
N GLY A 90 7.48 1.32 -1.52
CA GLY A 90 7.74 -0.12 -1.61
C GLY A 90 7.28 -0.70 -2.94
N ALA A 91 6.04 -0.40 -3.37
CA ALA A 91 5.51 -0.86 -4.64
C ALA A 91 6.34 -0.36 -5.83
N ILE A 92 6.69 0.94 -5.86
CA ILE A 92 7.53 1.51 -6.93
C ILE A 92 8.93 0.87 -6.92
N GLY A 93 9.53 0.70 -5.73
CA GLY A 93 10.83 0.04 -5.59
C GLY A 93 10.81 -1.41 -6.12
N LEU A 94 9.76 -2.16 -5.81
CA LEU A 94 9.55 -3.52 -6.31
C LEU A 94 9.38 -3.54 -7.84
N ILE A 95 8.54 -2.66 -8.40
CA ILE A 95 8.38 -2.54 -9.86
C ILE A 95 9.72 -2.24 -10.52
N MET A 96 10.49 -1.29 -9.98
CA MET A 96 11.82 -0.97 -10.50
C MET A 96 12.75 -2.17 -10.43
N LEU A 97 12.79 -2.89 -9.29
CA LEU A 97 13.62 -4.06 -9.11
C LEU A 97 13.36 -5.15 -10.15
N ILE A 98 12.09 -5.44 -10.44
CA ILE A 98 11.72 -6.51 -11.37
C ILE A 98 11.79 -6.09 -12.84
N THR A 99 11.80 -4.78 -13.13
CA THR A 99 11.86 -4.26 -14.51
C THR A 99 13.30 -3.92 -14.97
N VAL A 100 14.22 -3.66 -14.03
CA VAL A 100 15.61 -3.35 -14.32
C VAL A 100 16.34 -4.54 -14.96
N GLY A 101 17.17 -4.25 -15.98
CA GLY A 101 18.06 -5.23 -16.60
C GLY A 101 17.39 -6.23 -17.54
N ARG A 102 16.16 -6.01 -17.94
CA ARG A 102 15.47 -6.86 -18.92
C ARG A 102 15.69 -6.35 -20.33
N ILE A 103 16.35 -7.17 -21.12
CA ILE A 103 16.58 -6.95 -22.55
C ILE A 103 15.82 -8.06 -23.29
N GLY A 104 14.87 -7.70 -24.18
CA GLY A 104 14.16 -8.65 -25.01
C GLY A 104 12.71 -8.28 -25.30
N ARG A 105 12.08 -9.00 -26.24
CA ARG A 105 10.64 -8.89 -26.50
C ARG A 105 9.88 -9.56 -25.36
N VAL A 106 9.20 -8.76 -24.58
CA VAL A 106 8.40 -9.25 -23.47
C VAL A 106 6.94 -9.28 -23.86
N HIS A 107 6.26 -10.36 -23.48
CA HIS A 107 4.82 -10.46 -23.67
C HIS A 107 4.14 -9.64 -22.55
N TRP A 108 3.32 -8.67 -22.93
CA TRP A 108 2.69 -7.72 -22.00
C TRP A 108 1.95 -8.41 -20.83
N LEU A 109 1.29 -9.55 -21.09
CA LEU A 109 0.56 -10.31 -20.08
C LEU A 109 1.49 -10.94 -19.04
N THR A 110 2.63 -11.50 -19.46
CA THR A 110 3.59 -12.12 -18.53
C THR A 110 4.26 -11.08 -17.65
N ASP A 111 4.55 -9.89 -18.18
CA ASP A 111 5.11 -8.79 -17.39
C ASP A 111 4.08 -8.24 -16.42
N TRP A 112 2.85 -8.07 -16.87
CA TRP A 112 1.78 -7.61 -16.01
C TRP A 112 1.54 -8.58 -14.83
N LEU A 113 1.45 -9.89 -15.10
CA LEU A 113 1.31 -10.91 -14.05
C LEU A 113 2.49 -10.90 -13.08
N ARG A 114 3.72 -10.76 -13.59
CA ARG A 114 4.91 -10.67 -12.74
C ARG A 114 4.90 -9.45 -11.83
N VAL A 115 4.56 -8.29 -12.37
CA VAL A 115 4.42 -7.06 -11.57
C VAL A 115 3.38 -7.26 -10.48
N GLN A 116 2.23 -7.81 -10.84
CA GLN A 116 1.14 -8.06 -9.90
C GLN A 116 1.56 -9.00 -8.76
N TRP A 117 2.19 -10.13 -9.08
CA TRP A 117 2.68 -11.08 -8.09
C TRP A 117 3.84 -10.52 -7.25
N ALA A 118 4.76 -9.78 -7.86
CA ALA A 118 5.87 -9.18 -7.14
C ALA A 118 5.40 -8.13 -6.13
N ILE A 119 4.41 -7.30 -6.48
CA ILE A 119 3.80 -6.34 -5.56
C ILE A 119 3.06 -7.07 -4.45
N THR A 120 2.24 -8.07 -4.79
CA THR A 120 1.48 -8.83 -3.81
C THR A 120 2.39 -9.50 -2.78
N LEU A 121 3.40 -10.24 -3.23
CA LEU A 121 4.35 -10.91 -2.33
C LEU A 121 5.27 -9.91 -1.62
N GLY A 122 5.74 -8.91 -2.36
CA GLY A 122 6.70 -7.93 -1.86
C GLY A 122 6.17 -7.02 -0.78
N LEU A 123 4.87 -6.76 -0.77
CA LEU A 123 4.24 -5.91 0.24
C LEU A 123 3.71 -6.71 1.45
N ILE A 124 3.75 -8.05 1.45
CA ILE A 124 3.29 -8.86 2.59
C ILE A 124 3.87 -8.39 3.93
N PRO A 125 5.19 -8.20 4.10
CA PRO A 125 5.75 -7.78 5.38
C PRO A 125 5.18 -6.44 5.86
N LEU A 126 5.02 -5.48 4.95
CA LEU A 126 4.47 -4.15 5.28
C LEU A 126 2.97 -4.24 5.62
N LEU A 127 2.21 -5.04 4.88
CA LEU A 127 0.78 -5.26 5.15
C LEU A 127 0.57 -5.89 6.53
N LEU A 128 1.41 -6.84 6.92
CA LEU A 128 1.33 -7.46 8.23
C LEU A 128 1.71 -6.51 9.36
N VAL A 129 2.71 -5.66 9.16
CA VAL A 129 3.10 -4.65 10.15
C VAL A 129 2.00 -3.62 10.38
N PHE A 130 1.41 -3.10 9.30
CA PHE A 130 0.49 -1.97 9.40
C PHE A 130 -0.96 -2.38 9.60
N PHE A 131 -1.37 -3.52 9.05
CA PHE A 131 -2.79 -3.90 9.00
C PHE A 131 -3.08 -5.28 9.60
N GLN A 132 -2.06 -6.08 9.94
CA GLN A 132 -2.18 -7.46 10.45
C GLN A 132 -3.03 -8.34 9.54
N GLN A 133 -3.04 -8.05 8.24
CA GLN A 133 -3.86 -8.79 7.26
C GLN A 133 -3.21 -8.81 5.88
N ILE A 134 -3.50 -9.88 5.14
CA ILE A 134 -3.08 -10.06 3.74
C ILE A 134 -4.33 -10.23 2.89
N PRO A 135 -4.59 -9.31 1.94
CA PRO A 135 -5.72 -9.45 1.03
C PRO A 135 -5.41 -10.49 -0.05
N MET A 136 -5.83 -11.73 0.16
CA MET A 136 -5.52 -12.88 -0.72
C MET A 136 -6.09 -12.72 -2.13
N LEU A 137 -7.25 -12.08 -2.26
CA LEU A 137 -7.91 -11.84 -3.54
C LEU A 137 -7.49 -10.53 -4.22
N SER A 138 -6.59 -9.76 -3.60
CA SER A 138 -6.09 -8.49 -4.15
C SER A 138 -5.54 -8.59 -5.59
N PRO A 139 -4.79 -9.63 -6.00
CA PRO A 139 -4.33 -9.75 -7.37
C PRO A 139 -5.46 -9.76 -8.39
N PHE A 140 -6.55 -10.46 -8.09
CA PHE A 140 -7.74 -10.54 -8.95
C PHE A 140 -8.53 -9.24 -8.94
N ALA A 141 -8.75 -8.67 -7.74
CA ALA A 141 -9.41 -7.39 -7.59
C ALA A 141 -8.68 -6.28 -8.36
N ASN A 142 -7.36 -6.19 -8.23
CA ASN A 142 -6.53 -5.21 -8.92
C ASN A 142 -6.46 -5.46 -10.44
N ALA A 143 -6.53 -6.71 -10.86
CA ALA A 143 -6.55 -7.09 -12.27
C ALA A 143 -7.75 -6.50 -13.03
N ILE A 144 -8.85 -6.35 -12.34
CA ILE A 144 -10.11 -5.82 -12.91
C ILE A 144 -10.23 -4.32 -12.61
N ALA A 145 -10.06 -3.93 -11.35
CA ALA A 145 -10.30 -2.57 -10.91
C ALA A 145 -9.30 -1.57 -11.51
N ILE A 146 -8.00 -1.89 -11.52
CA ILE A 146 -6.99 -0.93 -11.99
C ILE A 146 -7.20 -0.54 -13.45
N PRO A 147 -7.36 -1.48 -14.43
CA PRO A 147 -7.62 -1.11 -15.81
C PRO A 147 -8.92 -0.34 -16.00
N LEU A 148 -10.02 -0.81 -15.42
CA LEU A 148 -11.32 -0.18 -15.62
C LEU A 148 -11.39 1.21 -14.98
N ILE A 149 -10.89 1.37 -13.76
CA ILE A 149 -10.89 2.67 -13.09
C ILE A 149 -9.92 3.63 -13.80
N SER A 150 -8.68 3.20 -14.06
CA SER A 150 -7.65 4.09 -14.59
C SER A 150 -7.83 4.43 -16.07
N LEU A 151 -8.35 3.53 -16.90
CA LEU A 151 -8.45 3.73 -18.33
C LEU A 151 -9.86 4.13 -18.80
N VAL A 152 -10.89 3.92 -17.97
CA VAL A 152 -12.27 4.23 -18.34
C VAL A 152 -12.87 5.25 -17.39
N VAL A 153 -13.03 4.91 -16.10
CA VAL A 153 -13.73 5.78 -15.14
C VAL A 153 -13.03 7.15 -14.99
N VAL A 154 -11.73 7.16 -14.69
CA VAL A 154 -10.97 8.41 -14.48
C VAL A 154 -10.95 9.30 -15.74
N PRO A 155 -10.66 8.81 -16.97
CA PRO A 155 -10.76 9.65 -18.15
C PRO A 155 -12.17 10.20 -18.42
N LEU A 156 -13.22 9.39 -18.22
CA LEU A 156 -14.60 9.85 -18.42
C LEU A 156 -14.98 10.93 -17.41
N THR A 157 -14.64 10.73 -16.13
CA THR A 157 -14.92 11.72 -15.08
C THR A 157 -14.15 13.04 -15.29
N LEU A 158 -12.87 12.95 -15.71
CA LEU A 158 -12.09 14.15 -16.03
C LEU A 158 -12.63 14.91 -17.24
N LEU A 159 -13.12 14.18 -18.28
CA LEU A 159 -13.79 14.83 -19.42
C LEU A 159 -15.09 15.50 -19.00
N ALA A 160 -15.86 14.89 -18.10
CA ALA A 160 -17.13 15.42 -17.61
C ALA A 160 -17.00 16.68 -16.74
N VAL A 161 -15.78 17.02 -16.28
CA VAL A 161 -15.50 18.33 -15.64
C VAL A 161 -15.77 19.50 -16.61
N ILE A 162 -15.67 19.25 -17.93
CA ILE A 162 -16.04 20.20 -18.96
C ILE A 162 -17.57 20.14 -19.16
N PRO A 163 -18.33 21.22 -18.90
CA PRO A 163 -19.80 21.18 -18.86
C PRO A 163 -20.48 20.62 -20.14
N LEU A 164 -19.77 20.65 -21.29
CA LEU A 164 -20.26 20.06 -22.53
C LEU A 164 -20.33 18.53 -22.49
N PHE A 165 -19.57 17.87 -21.63
CA PHE A 165 -19.40 16.40 -21.55
C PHE A 165 -20.00 15.79 -20.28
N ASP A 166 -20.80 16.53 -19.52
CA ASP A 166 -21.45 16.05 -18.29
C ASP A 166 -22.36 14.83 -18.55
N PHE A 167 -22.93 14.72 -19.76
CA PHE A 167 -23.77 13.62 -20.18
C PHE A 167 -23.06 12.24 -20.15
N ILE A 168 -21.72 12.19 -20.06
CA ILE A 168 -20.96 10.93 -19.95
C ILE A 168 -20.82 10.45 -18.51
N LEU A 169 -21.19 11.24 -17.48
CA LEU A 169 -21.14 10.82 -16.08
C LEU A 169 -21.95 9.55 -15.77
N PRO A 170 -23.17 9.37 -16.34
CA PRO A 170 -23.89 8.11 -16.14
C PRO A 170 -23.09 6.88 -16.60
N LEU A 171 -22.39 6.97 -17.73
CA LEU A 171 -21.54 5.88 -18.20
C LEU A 171 -20.37 5.59 -17.24
N ALA A 172 -19.73 6.63 -16.73
CA ALA A 172 -18.67 6.47 -15.74
C ALA A 172 -19.21 5.83 -14.44
N HIS A 173 -20.42 6.21 -14.03
CA HIS A 173 -21.11 5.65 -12.87
C HIS A 173 -21.43 4.17 -13.06
N GLU A 174 -21.98 3.77 -14.21
CA GLU A 174 -22.30 2.37 -14.52
C GLU A 174 -21.04 1.49 -14.48
N VAL A 175 -19.95 1.95 -15.11
CA VAL A 175 -18.68 1.20 -15.07
C VAL A 175 -18.15 1.10 -13.65
N LEU A 176 -18.20 2.18 -12.86
CA LEU A 176 -17.77 2.17 -11.46
C LEU A 176 -18.65 1.23 -10.63
N SER A 177 -19.98 1.28 -10.80
CA SER A 177 -20.94 0.43 -10.10
C SER A 177 -20.69 -1.06 -10.41
N PHE A 178 -20.42 -1.39 -11.69
CA PHE A 178 -20.02 -2.74 -12.09
C PHE A 178 -18.74 -3.20 -11.38
N VAL A 179 -17.70 -2.35 -11.35
CA VAL A 179 -16.45 -2.66 -10.64
C VAL A 179 -16.72 -2.87 -9.16
N MET A 180 -17.50 -2.00 -8.52
CA MET A 180 -17.84 -2.11 -7.10
C MET A 180 -18.61 -3.39 -6.78
N THR A 181 -19.54 -3.80 -7.65
CA THR A 181 -20.27 -5.08 -7.50
C THR A 181 -19.32 -6.27 -7.48
N ILE A 182 -18.32 -6.27 -8.39
CA ILE A 182 -17.31 -7.35 -8.41
C ILE A 182 -16.44 -7.30 -7.15
N LEU A 183 -16.00 -6.10 -6.72
CA LEU A 183 -15.18 -5.97 -5.53
C LEU A 183 -15.92 -6.40 -4.27
N HIS A 184 -17.21 -6.05 -4.13
CA HIS A 184 -18.05 -6.53 -3.04
C HIS A 184 -18.17 -8.06 -3.06
N ALA A 185 -18.48 -8.65 -4.21
CA ALA A 185 -18.56 -10.10 -4.33
C ALA A 185 -17.24 -10.79 -3.96
N LEU A 186 -16.07 -10.20 -4.32
CA LEU A 186 -14.77 -10.73 -3.92
C LEU A 186 -14.51 -10.54 -2.42
N SER A 187 -14.98 -9.46 -1.79
CA SER A 187 -14.79 -9.19 -0.37
C SER A 187 -15.63 -10.10 0.53
N ASP A 188 -16.76 -10.60 0.01
CA ASP A 188 -17.66 -11.46 0.75
C ASP A 188 -17.14 -12.91 0.90
N PHE A 189 -16.08 -13.26 0.18
CA PHE A 189 -15.45 -14.58 0.37
C PHE A 189 -14.77 -14.65 1.74
N PRO A 190 -15.03 -15.72 2.54
CA PRO A 190 -14.43 -15.89 3.86
C PRO A 190 -12.89 -15.85 3.87
N GLN A 191 -12.27 -16.22 2.75
CA GLN A 191 -10.81 -16.24 2.58
C GLN A 191 -10.28 -15.01 1.87
N ALA A 192 -11.11 -13.98 1.62
CA ALA A 192 -10.68 -12.75 0.93
C ALA A 192 -9.52 -12.06 1.65
N VAL A 193 -9.53 -12.11 2.96
CA VAL A 193 -8.52 -11.50 3.83
C VAL A 193 -8.00 -12.52 4.84
N TRP A 194 -6.70 -12.80 4.80
CA TRP A 194 -6.02 -13.57 5.83
C TRP A 194 -5.61 -12.64 6.97
N GLN A 195 -6.12 -12.88 8.16
CA GLN A 195 -5.76 -12.15 9.37
C GLN A 195 -4.62 -12.86 10.10
N GLN A 196 -3.63 -12.09 10.51
CA GLN A 196 -2.42 -12.58 11.15
C GLN A 196 -2.02 -11.64 12.30
N HIS A 197 -1.22 -12.15 13.25
CA HIS A 197 -0.61 -11.34 14.30
C HIS A 197 0.46 -10.41 13.74
N THR A 198 0.86 -9.40 14.51
CA THR A 198 2.01 -8.55 14.16
C THR A 198 3.31 -9.33 14.31
N PRO A 199 4.08 -9.50 13.22
CA PRO A 199 5.31 -10.26 13.28
C PRO A 199 6.41 -9.50 14.03
N PRO A 200 7.28 -10.16 14.80
CA PRO A 200 8.45 -9.54 15.41
C PRO A 200 9.39 -8.92 14.38
N LEU A 201 10.07 -7.83 14.73
CA LEU A 201 10.89 -7.03 13.80
C LEU A 201 11.91 -7.84 13.01
N TRP A 202 12.58 -8.81 13.65
CA TRP A 202 13.58 -9.62 12.97
C TRP A 202 12.99 -10.51 11.86
N THR A 203 11.75 -10.97 12.03
CA THR A 203 11.06 -11.77 11.01
C THR A 203 10.69 -10.91 9.81
N ILE A 204 10.33 -9.65 10.05
CA ILE A 204 10.06 -8.66 8.98
C ILE A 204 11.31 -8.42 8.16
N LEU A 205 12.45 -8.19 8.82
CA LEU A 205 13.73 -7.99 8.15
C LEU A 205 14.13 -9.24 7.34
N ALA A 206 13.99 -10.43 7.92
CA ALA A 206 14.23 -11.68 7.22
C ALA A 206 13.33 -11.84 5.99
N ALA A 207 12.04 -11.52 6.12
CA ALA A 207 11.09 -11.58 5.01
C ALA A 207 11.42 -10.58 3.90
N ILE A 208 11.79 -9.34 4.24
CA ILE A 208 12.21 -8.32 3.25
C ILE A 208 13.46 -8.81 2.52
N CYS A 209 14.48 -9.30 3.23
CA CYS A 209 15.68 -9.86 2.61
C CYS A 209 15.34 -11.06 1.70
N GLY A 210 14.46 -11.95 2.16
CA GLY A 210 14.01 -13.10 1.38
C GLY A 210 13.29 -12.71 0.09
N ILE A 211 12.39 -11.74 0.16
CA ILE A 211 11.66 -11.21 -0.99
C ILE A 211 12.61 -10.53 -1.99
N LEU A 212 13.52 -9.69 -1.49
CA LEU A 212 14.54 -9.06 -2.35
C LEU A 212 15.39 -10.12 -3.04
N TRP A 213 15.80 -11.17 -2.31
CA TRP A 213 16.52 -12.30 -2.87
C TRP A 213 15.75 -13.03 -3.97
N MET A 214 14.47 -13.31 -3.75
CA MET A 214 13.60 -13.95 -4.74
C MET A 214 13.42 -13.12 -6.01
N LEU A 215 13.26 -11.81 -5.85
CA LEU A 215 12.95 -10.88 -6.92
C LEU A 215 14.19 -10.33 -7.63
N LEU A 216 15.40 -10.59 -7.11
CA LEU A 216 16.65 -10.07 -7.67
C LEU A 216 16.79 -10.46 -9.15
N PRO A 217 16.95 -9.48 -10.07
CA PRO A 217 17.13 -9.78 -11.49
C PRO A 217 18.39 -10.62 -11.75
N GLY A 218 18.31 -11.60 -12.66
CA GLY A 218 19.45 -12.44 -13.02
C GLY A 218 20.66 -11.66 -13.54
N SER A 219 20.45 -10.48 -14.13
CA SER A 219 21.51 -9.56 -14.57
C SER A 219 22.30 -8.94 -13.42
N LEU A 220 21.68 -8.73 -12.25
CA LEU A 220 22.33 -8.26 -11.03
C LEU A 220 22.94 -9.42 -10.23
N ALA A 221 22.42 -10.65 -10.42
CA ALA A 221 22.97 -11.86 -9.85
C ALA A 221 24.21 -12.39 -10.65
N GLY A 222 24.49 -11.83 -11.82
CA GLY A 222 25.68 -12.13 -12.61
C GLY A 222 26.94 -11.56 -11.95
N GLY A 223 27.77 -12.40 -11.41
CA GLY A 223 28.95 -12.05 -10.63
C GLY A 223 29.05 -12.93 -9.40
N PHE A 224 29.18 -12.36 -8.22
CA PHE A 224 29.32 -13.08 -6.94
C PHE A 224 28.14 -14.06 -6.64
N PHE A 225 26.94 -13.77 -7.18
CA PHE A 225 25.74 -14.60 -7.00
C PHE A 225 25.38 -15.48 -8.20
N ALA A 226 26.20 -15.49 -9.26
CA ALA A 226 25.93 -16.21 -10.51
C ALA A 226 25.91 -17.74 -10.39
N GLY A 227 26.07 -18.31 -9.25
CA GLY A 227 25.99 -19.76 -9.01
C GLY A 227 25.08 -20.15 -7.87
N PHE A 228 24.37 -19.18 -7.27
CA PHE A 228 23.48 -19.46 -6.14
C PHE A 228 22.07 -19.77 -6.67
N PRO A 229 21.71 -21.05 -6.87
CA PRO A 229 20.46 -21.45 -7.51
C PRO A 229 19.25 -21.30 -6.58
N ALA A 230 19.44 -21.03 -5.32
CA ALA A 230 18.44 -21.21 -4.28
C ALA A 230 17.57 -19.97 -4.05
N ARG A 231 16.90 -19.45 -5.11
CA ARG A 231 15.86 -18.41 -4.94
C ARG A 231 14.74 -18.83 -3.99
N TRP A 232 14.48 -20.14 -3.88
CA TRP A 232 13.52 -20.70 -2.93
C TRP A 232 13.89 -20.45 -1.46
N LEU A 233 15.17 -20.20 -1.13
CA LEU A 233 15.58 -19.78 0.22
C LEU A 233 14.90 -18.50 0.66
N GLY A 234 14.51 -17.62 -0.26
CA GLY A 234 13.72 -16.45 0.05
C GLY A 234 12.33 -16.82 0.60
N VAL A 235 11.73 -17.92 0.16
CA VAL A 235 10.49 -18.45 0.74
C VAL A 235 10.73 -18.88 2.18
N VAL A 236 11.82 -19.58 2.46
CA VAL A 236 12.17 -20.00 3.81
C VAL A 236 12.36 -18.80 4.74
N ALA A 237 12.99 -17.74 4.25
CA ALA A 237 13.17 -16.51 5.01
C ALA A 237 11.84 -15.75 5.28
N LEU A 238 10.81 -15.98 4.45
CA LEU A 238 9.48 -15.42 4.64
C LEU A 238 8.65 -16.19 5.70
N LEU A 239 8.89 -17.50 5.88
CA LEU A 239 8.07 -18.35 6.76
C LEU A 239 8.00 -17.88 8.23
N PRO A 240 9.08 -17.39 8.87
CA PRO A 240 9.02 -16.93 10.25
C PRO A 240 7.95 -15.86 10.53
N VAL A 241 7.62 -15.02 9.53
CA VAL A 241 6.56 -14.01 9.65
C VAL A 241 5.21 -14.63 10.00
N PHE A 242 4.94 -15.85 9.57
CA PHE A 242 3.67 -16.53 9.77
C PHE A 242 3.62 -17.38 11.06
N TRP A 243 4.77 -17.82 11.57
CA TRP A 243 4.83 -18.80 12.65
C TRP A 243 5.34 -18.26 13.97
N VAL A 244 6.14 -17.19 13.93
CA VAL A 244 6.69 -16.63 15.17
C VAL A 244 5.67 -15.71 15.81
N LEU A 245 5.09 -16.17 16.91
CA LEU A 245 4.11 -15.40 17.68
C LEU A 245 4.77 -14.21 18.39
N PRO A 246 4.01 -13.14 18.66
CA PRO A 246 4.44 -12.06 19.56
C PRO A 246 4.78 -12.60 20.96
N ALA A 247 5.58 -11.82 21.68
CA ALA A 247 5.90 -12.15 23.07
C ALA A 247 4.61 -12.24 23.90
N GLN A 248 4.60 -13.18 24.86
CA GLN A 248 3.48 -13.39 25.76
C GLN A 248 3.95 -13.30 27.22
N PRO A 249 3.08 -12.89 28.16
CA PRO A 249 3.38 -12.90 29.58
C PRO A 249 3.77 -14.31 30.05
N LYS A 250 4.80 -14.40 30.88
CA LYS A 250 5.17 -15.67 31.52
C LYS A 250 4.22 -15.99 32.67
N SER A 251 4.26 -17.23 33.14
CA SER A 251 3.48 -17.62 34.32
C SER A 251 3.89 -16.76 35.54
N GLY A 252 2.90 -16.14 36.18
CA GLY A 252 3.08 -15.20 37.29
C GLY A 252 3.27 -13.74 36.86
N GLU A 253 3.38 -13.45 35.56
CA GLU A 253 3.41 -12.06 35.07
C GLU A 253 2.00 -11.57 34.71
N LEU A 254 1.75 -10.29 34.96
CA LEU A 254 0.60 -9.54 34.48
C LEU A 254 1.07 -8.39 33.61
N TRP A 255 0.62 -8.36 32.37
CA TRP A 255 0.83 -7.25 31.47
C TRP A 255 -0.46 -6.43 31.35
N LEU A 256 -0.34 -5.12 31.67
CA LEU A 256 -1.41 -4.15 31.50
C LEU A 256 -1.05 -3.23 30.34
N THR A 257 -1.89 -3.19 29.34
CA THR A 257 -1.73 -2.28 28.21
C THR A 257 -2.89 -1.30 28.19
N ILE A 258 -2.61 -0.03 28.40
CA ILE A 258 -3.58 1.06 28.27
C ILE A 258 -3.50 1.51 26.81
N LEU A 259 -4.64 1.36 26.11
CA LEU A 259 -4.73 1.75 24.70
C LEU A 259 -5.07 3.24 24.60
N ASP A 260 -4.43 3.93 23.66
CA ASP A 260 -4.75 5.33 23.36
C ASP A 260 -6.06 5.40 22.58
N ALA A 261 -7.15 5.47 23.31
CA ALA A 261 -8.51 5.60 22.78
C ALA A 261 -8.97 7.06 22.67
N GLY A 262 -8.07 8.04 22.88
CA GLY A 262 -8.41 9.46 22.92
C GLY A 262 -9.12 9.82 24.23
N GLN A 263 -10.26 10.49 24.15
CA GLN A 263 -11.10 10.76 25.32
C GLN A 263 -11.92 9.50 25.64
N GLY A 264 -11.36 8.59 26.43
CA GLY A 264 -11.96 7.35 26.86
C GLY A 264 -10.94 6.38 27.41
N LEU A 265 -11.41 5.24 27.89
CA LEU A 265 -10.57 4.21 28.49
C LEU A 265 -10.74 2.88 27.74
N ALA A 266 -9.61 2.24 27.46
CA ALA A 266 -9.57 0.85 27.03
C ALA A 266 -8.29 0.22 27.56
N VAL A 267 -8.40 -0.82 28.40
CA VAL A 267 -7.26 -1.48 29.04
C VAL A 267 -7.32 -2.97 28.76
N VAL A 268 -6.22 -3.54 28.28
CA VAL A 268 -6.06 -4.98 28.09
C VAL A 268 -5.16 -5.52 29.18
N ALA A 269 -5.69 -6.40 30.03
CA ALA A 269 -4.96 -7.12 31.05
C ALA A 269 -4.70 -8.55 30.58
N ARG A 270 -3.44 -8.99 30.57
CA ARG A 270 -3.00 -10.30 30.07
C ARG A 270 -2.15 -11.03 31.10
N THR A 271 -2.43 -12.29 31.26
CA THR A 271 -1.55 -13.26 31.93
C THR A 271 -1.13 -14.33 30.93
N ALA A 272 -0.37 -15.33 31.37
CA ALA A 272 0.00 -16.46 30.52
C ALA A 272 -1.19 -17.21 29.90
N HIS A 273 -2.37 -17.17 30.51
CA HIS A 273 -3.53 -17.99 30.12
C HIS A 273 -4.83 -17.21 29.95
N HIS A 274 -4.91 -15.98 30.42
CA HIS A 274 -6.15 -15.20 30.43
C HIS A 274 -5.93 -13.80 29.88
N THR A 275 -6.96 -13.32 29.17
CA THR A 275 -7.01 -11.96 28.63
C THR A 275 -8.34 -11.33 29.01
N VAL A 276 -8.29 -10.18 29.66
CA VAL A 276 -9.44 -9.39 30.06
C VAL A 276 -9.34 -8.01 29.39
N LEU A 277 -10.45 -7.56 28.83
CA LEU A 277 -10.62 -6.20 28.33
C LEU A 277 -11.45 -5.42 29.36
N PHE A 278 -10.93 -4.28 29.81
CA PHE A 278 -11.62 -3.35 30.69
C PHE A 278 -11.90 -2.07 29.92
N ASP A 279 -13.15 -1.74 29.73
CA ASP A 279 -13.70 -0.71 28.87
C ASP A 279 -13.27 -0.84 27.39
N THR A 280 -13.93 -0.13 26.50
CA THR A 280 -13.73 -0.25 25.06
C THR A 280 -13.42 1.08 24.38
N GLY A 281 -13.43 2.17 25.14
CA GLY A 281 -13.26 3.53 24.64
C GLY A 281 -14.48 4.09 23.90
N PRO A 282 -14.34 5.26 23.27
CA PRO A 282 -15.45 6.00 22.68
C PRO A 282 -15.91 5.47 21.33
N GLY A 283 -17.15 5.83 20.97
CA GLY A 283 -17.65 5.79 19.60
C GLY A 283 -17.33 7.08 18.85
N PHE A 284 -17.14 6.99 17.53
CA PHE A 284 -16.77 8.12 16.64
C PHE A 284 -17.73 8.15 15.42
N GLY A 285 -18.95 8.61 15.60
CA GLY A 285 -19.96 8.61 14.53
C GLY A 285 -20.23 7.21 14.00
N ASP A 286 -19.87 6.94 12.75
CA ASP A 286 -20.08 5.62 12.10
C ASP A 286 -19.02 4.58 12.46
N THR A 287 -18.04 4.91 13.30
CA THR A 287 -16.98 4.00 13.74
C THR A 287 -16.78 4.06 15.25
N ASP A 288 -15.99 3.17 15.79
CA ASP A 288 -15.74 3.06 17.23
C ASP A 288 -14.28 2.72 17.53
N SER A 289 -13.86 2.91 18.80
CA SER A 289 -12.53 2.55 19.27
C SER A 289 -12.31 1.03 19.34
N GLY A 290 -13.38 0.25 19.52
CA GLY A 290 -13.30 -1.20 19.48
C GLY A 290 -12.78 -1.69 18.13
N SER A 291 -13.39 -1.25 17.04
CA SER A 291 -13.02 -1.63 15.68
C SER A 291 -11.67 -1.01 15.22
N ARG A 292 -11.36 0.22 15.67
CA ARG A 292 -10.18 0.97 15.18
C ARG A 292 -8.92 0.75 16.02
N ILE A 293 -9.05 0.42 17.29
CA ILE A 293 -7.93 0.38 18.25
C ILE A 293 -7.85 -0.97 18.94
N VAL A 294 -8.95 -1.41 19.61
CA VAL A 294 -8.94 -2.61 20.45
C VAL A 294 -8.75 -3.87 19.60
N VAL A 295 -9.57 -4.07 18.58
CA VAL A 295 -9.50 -5.27 17.72
C VAL A 295 -8.17 -5.37 16.96
N PRO A 296 -7.63 -4.30 16.34
CA PRO A 296 -6.30 -4.34 15.75
C PRO A 296 -5.19 -4.66 16.75
N PHE A 297 -5.26 -4.11 17.97
CA PHE A 297 -4.29 -4.44 19.03
C PHE A 297 -4.38 -5.93 19.40
N LEU A 298 -5.56 -6.45 19.69
CA LEU A 298 -5.76 -7.86 20.05
C LEU A 298 -5.26 -8.80 18.95
N ARG A 299 -5.56 -8.48 17.68
CA ARG A 299 -5.06 -9.24 16.53
C ARG A 299 -3.54 -9.19 16.44
N GLY A 300 -2.97 -7.99 16.60
CA GLY A 300 -1.52 -7.79 16.57
C GLY A 300 -0.80 -8.64 17.61
N GLU A 301 -1.38 -8.76 18.79
CA GLU A 301 -0.88 -9.58 19.90
C GLU A 301 -1.22 -11.08 19.77
N GLY A 302 -1.88 -11.49 18.69
CA GLY A 302 -2.29 -12.88 18.46
C GLY A 302 -3.44 -13.35 19.35
N ILE A 303 -4.17 -12.42 19.98
CA ILE A 303 -5.29 -12.72 20.87
C ILE A 303 -6.55 -12.92 20.02
N ARG A 304 -7.11 -14.12 20.05
CA ARG A 304 -8.32 -14.48 19.28
C ARG A 304 -9.59 -14.52 20.11
N LYS A 305 -9.45 -14.55 21.43
CA LYS A 305 -10.57 -14.69 22.38
C LYS A 305 -10.24 -13.89 23.64
N LEU A 306 -11.24 -13.19 24.15
CA LEU A 306 -11.25 -12.59 25.46
C LEU A 306 -11.92 -13.58 26.44
N ASP A 307 -11.34 -13.72 27.64
CA ASP A 307 -11.95 -14.51 28.71
C ASP A 307 -13.05 -13.73 29.41
N ALA A 308 -12.86 -12.41 29.53
CA ALA A 308 -13.86 -11.51 30.07
C ALA A 308 -13.74 -10.12 29.44
N MET A 309 -14.84 -9.41 29.38
CA MET A 309 -14.93 -7.99 29.12
C MET A 309 -15.69 -7.32 30.25
N VAL A 310 -15.13 -6.28 30.81
CA VAL A 310 -15.72 -5.51 31.91
C VAL A 310 -15.97 -4.10 31.39
N VAL A 311 -17.19 -3.64 31.45
CA VAL A 311 -17.55 -2.25 31.16
C VAL A 311 -17.85 -1.58 32.51
N SER A 312 -17.10 -0.53 32.83
CA SER A 312 -17.18 0.14 34.12
C SER A 312 -18.50 0.87 34.31
N HIS A 313 -18.99 1.51 33.26
CA HIS A 313 -20.29 2.22 33.23
C HIS A 313 -20.75 2.46 31.78
N ALA A 314 -21.98 2.93 31.60
CA ALA A 314 -22.61 3.02 30.29
C ALA A 314 -22.29 4.28 29.50
N ASP A 315 -21.37 5.14 29.98
CA ASP A 315 -20.98 6.35 29.25
C ASP A 315 -20.23 5.99 27.95
N THR A 316 -20.46 6.79 26.92
CA THR A 316 -19.98 6.49 25.55
C THR A 316 -18.47 6.38 25.45
N ASP A 317 -17.74 7.10 26.29
CA ASP A 317 -16.28 7.09 26.35
C ASP A 317 -15.68 5.82 27.00
N HIS A 318 -16.52 4.96 27.57
CA HIS A 318 -16.14 3.66 28.15
C HIS A 318 -16.78 2.47 27.44
N SER A 319 -18.01 2.63 26.96
CA SER A 319 -18.79 1.55 26.34
C SER A 319 -18.97 1.68 24.83
N GLY A 320 -18.52 2.78 24.22
CA GLY A 320 -18.76 3.10 22.82
C GLY A 320 -18.08 2.19 21.80
N GLY A 321 -17.01 1.51 22.22
CA GLY A 321 -16.28 0.56 21.37
C GLY A 321 -16.89 -0.83 21.33
#